data_e3697c50206e37812e98cf58901edaad
#
_entry.id   e3697c50206e37812e98cf58901edaad
#
_cell.length_a   1.000
_cell.length_b   1.000
_cell.length_c   1.000
_cell.angle_alpha   90.00
_cell.angle_beta   90.00
_cell.angle_gamma   90.00
#
_symmetry.space_group_name_H-M   'P 1'
#
loop_
_entity.id
_entity.type
_entity.pdbx_description
1 polymer ?
#
loop_
_entity_poly.entity_id
_entity_poly.type
_entity_poly.pdbx_seq_one_letter_code
_entity_poly.pdbx_strand_id
1 'polypeptide(L)'
;LRRTVRSSRAENCWHFTRILRSLDISVAPAVAWIQEIQVGLKGRSWFVSEFVDGISCLDHLKRDVPHAEIEKTLGEIVGILCKLRHKHISHGDLKATNILLSDQGPVLIDLDAMRQHKTESTYQQAARKDINRFLRNWQDYPVLLATARQLLSAQGFPTDPPS
;
A
#
# COMPACT_ATOMS: atom_id res chain seq x y z
N LEU A 1 25.69 -23.04 8.12
CA LEU A 1 24.79 -22.04 8.73
C LEU A 1 24.48 -20.97 7.68
N ARG A 2 23.43 -21.18 6.85
CA ARG A 2 22.88 -20.10 5.99
C ARG A 2 22.10 -19.15 6.87
N ARG A 3 22.73 -18.12 7.42
CA ARG A 3 22.04 -16.94 7.91
C ARG A 3 21.39 -16.25 6.72
N THR A 4 20.12 -16.45 6.52
CA THR A 4 19.32 -15.66 5.57
C THR A 4 19.31 -14.23 6.09
N VAL A 5 20.18 -13.39 5.55
CA VAL A 5 20.23 -11.96 5.90
C VAL A 5 18.97 -11.34 5.32
N ARG A 6 17.97 -11.16 6.18
CA ARG A 6 16.71 -10.50 5.82
C ARG A 6 17.01 -9.07 5.36
N SER A 7 16.42 -8.63 4.27
CA SER A 7 16.52 -7.25 3.80
C SER A 7 16.09 -6.28 4.92
N SER A 8 16.80 -5.17 5.04
CA SER A 8 16.38 -4.11 5.97
C SER A 8 15.11 -3.44 5.47
N ARG A 9 14.39 -2.74 6.37
CA ARG A 9 13.19 -1.99 5.99
C ARG A 9 13.49 -0.97 4.88
N ALA A 10 14.60 -0.25 5.00
CA ALA A 10 15.03 0.74 4.01
C ALA A 10 15.36 0.10 2.65
N GLU A 11 16.05 -1.05 2.65
CA GLU A 11 16.32 -1.84 1.44
C GLU A 11 15.03 -2.32 0.78
N ASN A 12 14.03 -2.71 1.61
CA ASN A 12 12.73 -3.14 1.13
C ASN A 12 11.96 -1.98 0.47
N CYS A 13 11.93 -0.79 1.09
CA CYS A 13 11.35 0.41 0.49
C CYS A 13 11.98 0.74 -0.86
N TRP A 14 13.32 0.72 -0.93
CA TRP A 14 14.06 0.95 -2.18
C TRP A 14 13.67 -0.03 -3.27
N HIS A 15 13.62 -1.31 -2.93
CA HIS A 15 13.26 -2.38 -3.85
C HIS A 15 11.85 -2.21 -4.39
N PHE A 16 10.86 -2.02 -3.50
CA PHE A 16 9.47 -1.87 -3.92
C PHE A 16 9.18 -0.55 -4.63
N THR A 17 9.85 0.54 -4.29
CA THR A 17 9.73 1.79 -5.07
C THR A 17 10.05 1.55 -6.55
N ARG A 18 11.10 0.80 -6.86
CA ARG A 18 11.48 0.48 -8.25
C ARG A 18 10.46 -0.43 -8.94
N ILE A 19 9.97 -1.45 -8.24
CA ILE A 19 8.94 -2.37 -8.78
C ILE A 19 7.66 -1.60 -9.08
N LEU A 20 7.17 -0.81 -8.12
CA LEU A 20 5.90 -0.10 -8.27
C LEU A 20 5.95 0.91 -9.42
N ARG A 21 7.05 1.63 -9.57
CA ARG A 21 7.25 2.53 -10.72
C ARG A 21 7.22 1.78 -12.06
N SER A 22 7.77 0.57 -12.14
CA SER A 22 7.70 -0.24 -13.37
C SER A 22 6.29 -0.78 -13.66
N LEU A 23 5.37 -0.68 -12.71
CA LEU A 23 3.95 -1.03 -12.84
C LEU A 23 3.06 0.20 -13.03
N ASP A 24 3.64 1.37 -13.26
CA ASP A 24 2.93 2.64 -13.32
C ASP A 24 2.05 2.88 -12.08
N ILE A 25 2.60 2.56 -10.90
CA ILE A 25 2.03 2.88 -9.60
C ILE A 25 2.83 4.03 -9.01
N SER A 26 2.15 5.12 -8.68
CA SER A 26 2.76 6.30 -8.09
C SER A 26 3.25 6.02 -6.67
N VAL A 27 4.51 6.36 -6.41
CA VAL A 27 5.18 6.26 -5.11
C VAL A 27 6.14 7.42 -4.94
N ALA A 28 6.48 7.78 -3.71
CA ALA A 28 7.50 8.78 -3.44
C ALA A 28 8.82 8.38 -4.13
N PRO A 29 9.42 9.26 -4.98
CA PRO A 29 10.68 8.95 -5.65
C PRO A 29 11.78 8.64 -4.65
N ALA A 30 12.45 7.50 -4.81
CA ALA A 30 13.55 7.10 -3.95
C ALA A 30 14.81 7.90 -4.30
N VAL A 31 15.44 8.50 -3.30
CA VAL A 31 16.70 9.24 -3.42
C VAL A 31 17.87 8.38 -2.98
N ALA A 32 17.76 7.74 -1.82
CA ALA A 32 18.82 6.89 -1.27
C ALA A 32 18.27 5.88 -0.27
N TRP A 33 19.01 4.80 -0.07
CA TRP A 33 18.91 3.99 1.13
C TRP A 33 20.29 3.81 1.74
N ILE A 34 20.37 3.86 3.07
CA ILE A 34 21.61 3.81 3.82
C ILE A 34 21.52 2.65 4.80
N GLN A 35 22.57 1.84 4.86
CA GLN A 35 22.64 0.70 5.78
C GLN A 35 23.91 0.82 6.63
N GLU A 36 23.74 0.89 7.92
CA GLU A 36 24.85 0.78 8.88
C GLU A 36 25.30 -0.69 8.94
N ILE A 37 26.62 -0.90 8.89
CA ILE A 37 27.23 -2.22 9.05
C ILE A 37 28.23 -2.12 10.20
N GLN A 38 28.02 -2.93 11.24
CA GLN A 38 28.92 -3.01 12.39
C GLN A 38 29.39 -4.46 12.56
N VAL A 39 30.71 -4.68 12.44
CA VAL A 39 31.32 -6.01 12.58
C VAL A 39 30.64 -7.07 11.70
N GLY A 40 30.28 -6.69 10.44
CA GLY A 40 29.62 -7.58 9.48
C GLY A 40 28.12 -7.83 9.75
N LEU A 41 27.53 -7.18 10.74
CA LEU A 41 26.10 -7.24 11.04
C LEU A 41 25.37 -5.98 10.56
N LYS A 42 24.15 -6.14 10.03
CA LYS A 42 23.28 -5.02 9.68
C LYS A 42 22.81 -4.30 10.96
N GLY A 43 23.11 -3.01 11.08
CA GLY A 43 22.63 -2.10 12.09
C GLY A 43 21.38 -1.33 11.62
N ARG A 44 21.35 0.00 11.91
CA ARG A 44 20.27 0.89 11.49
C ARG A 44 20.23 1.03 9.98
N SER A 45 19.04 1.32 9.45
CA SER A 45 18.90 1.63 8.04
C SER A 45 17.94 2.81 7.83
N TRP A 46 18.20 3.61 6.82
CA TRP A 46 17.40 4.78 6.47
C TRP A 46 17.03 4.72 5.00
N PHE A 47 15.78 5.02 4.71
CA PHE A 47 15.28 5.24 3.37
C PHE A 47 14.98 6.73 3.21
N VAL A 48 15.51 7.33 2.16
CA VAL A 48 15.31 8.74 1.81
C VAL A 48 14.54 8.79 0.50
N SER A 49 13.43 9.50 0.51
CA SER A 49 12.61 9.77 -0.67
C SER A 49 12.36 11.26 -0.82
N GLU A 50 11.96 11.68 -2.01
CA GLU A 50 11.44 13.02 -2.21
C GLU A 50 10.15 13.20 -1.39
N PHE A 51 9.89 14.44 -1.00
CA PHE A 51 8.62 14.81 -0.39
C PHE A 51 7.51 14.74 -1.46
N VAL A 52 6.38 14.17 -1.08
CA VAL A 52 5.16 14.16 -1.91
C VAL A 52 4.19 15.14 -1.30
N ASP A 53 3.86 16.19 -2.05
CA ASP A 53 2.79 17.10 -1.67
C ASP A 53 1.45 16.42 -1.91
N GLY A 54 0.68 16.23 -0.85
CA GLY A 54 -0.59 15.52 -0.89
C GLY A 54 -1.22 15.38 0.49
N ILE A 55 -2.51 15.14 0.50
CA ILE A 55 -3.28 14.87 1.72
C ILE A 55 -3.49 13.36 1.86
N SER A 56 -3.53 12.82 3.07
CA SER A 56 -3.86 11.42 3.25
C SER A 56 -5.28 11.11 2.74
N CYS A 57 -5.45 9.96 2.10
CA CYS A 57 -6.76 9.48 1.65
C CYS A 57 -7.77 9.47 2.81
N LEU A 58 -7.31 9.13 4.03
CA LEU A 58 -8.15 9.15 5.21
C LEU A 58 -8.69 10.55 5.51
N ASP A 59 -7.80 11.55 5.56
CA ASP A 59 -8.18 12.92 5.92
C ASP A 59 -8.99 13.59 4.81
N HIS A 60 -8.73 13.23 3.55
CA HIS A 60 -9.51 13.75 2.42
C HIS A 60 -10.94 13.22 2.42
N LEU A 61 -11.11 11.90 2.45
CA LEU A 61 -12.44 11.28 2.35
C LEU A 61 -13.31 11.41 3.61
N LYS A 62 -12.72 11.78 4.75
CA LYS A 62 -13.50 12.14 5.96
C LYS A 62 -14.14 13.52 5.88
N ARG A 63 -13.76 14.36 4.92
CA ARG A 63 -14.41 15.64 4.66
C ARG A 63 -15.74 15.40 3.95
N ASP A 64 -16.57 16.42 3.91
CA ASP A 64 -17.80 16.41 3.13
C ASP A 64 -17.46 16.58 1.64
N VAL A 65 -17.07 15.47 1.00
CA VAL A 65 -16.74 15.43 -0.42
C VAL A 65 -17.89 14.80 -1.21
N PRO A 66 -18.12 15.22 -2.48
CA PRO A 66 -19.15 14.66 -3.33
C PRO A 66 -19.00 13.15 -3.52
N HIS A 67 -20.12 12.42 -3.60
CA HIS A 67 -20.11 10.96 -3.79
C HIS A 67 -19.31 10.53 -5.04
N ALA A 68 -19.41 11.28 -6.13
CA ALA A 68 -18.65 11.02 -7.35
C ALA A 68 -17.12 11.08 -7.12
N GLU A 69 -16.66 11.96 -6.23
CA GLU A 69 -15.26 12.06 -5.86
C GLU A 69 -14.81 10.87 -4.97
N ILE A 70 -15.69 10.40 -4.09
CA ILE A 70 -15.48 9.19 -3.30
C ILE A 70 -15.29 7.98 -4.24
N GLU A 71 -16.22 7.80 -5.18
CA GLU A 71 -16.16 6.70 -6.15
C GLU A 71 -14.90 6.76 -7.02
N LYS A 72 -14.55 7.95 -7.51
CA LYS A 72 -13.34 8.16 -8.31
C LYS A 72 -12.09 7.78 -7.51
N THR A 73 -11.92 8.36 -6.31
CA THR A 73 -10.73 8.15 -5.48
C THR A 73 -10.58 6.69 -5.07
N LEU A 74 -11.65 6.07 -4.59
CA LEU A 74 -11.62 4.65 -4.21
C LEU A 74 -11.42 3.74 -5.43
N GLY A 75 -11.99 4.10 -6.60
CA GLY A 75 -11.79 3.37 -7.85
C GLY A 75 -10.33 3.38 -8.31
N GLU A 76 -9.65 4.52 -8.23
CA GLU A 76 -8.23 4.65 -8.53
C GLU A 76 -7.36 3.78 -7.59
N ILE A 77 -7.67 3.78 -6.29
CA ILE A 77 -7.00 2.93 -5.30
C ILE A 77 -7.21 1.44 -5.60
N VAL A 78 -8.45 1.03 -5.91
CA VAL A 78 -8.75 -0.34 -6.31
C VAL A 78 -8.00 -0.73 -7.60
N GLY A 79 -7.85 0.19 -8.54
CA GLY A 79 -7.00 0.01 -9.73
C GLY A 79 -5.54 -0.30 -9.37
N ILE A 80 -4.97 0.38 -8.39
CA ILE A 80 -3.63 0.10 -7.86
C ILE A 80 -3.59 -1.32 -7.27
N LEU A 81 -4.59 -1.69 -6.46
CA LEU A 81 -4.65 -3.03 -5.86
C LEU A 81 -4.75 -4.14 -6.91
N CYS A 82 -5.44 -3.90 -8.03
CA CYS A 82 -5.47 -4.83 -9.16
C CYS A 82 -4.08 -5.01 -9.79
N LYS A 83 -3.32 -3.92 -9.97
CA LYS A 83 -1.93 -4.01 -10.47
C LYS A 83 -1.03 -4.81 -9.52
N LEU A 84 -1.15 -4.57 -8.20
CA LEU A 84 -0.42 -5.33 -7.18
C LEU A 84 -0.77 -6.82 -7.21
N ARG A 85 -2.07 -7.17 -7.37
CA ARG A 85 -2.54 -8.56 -7.48
C ARG A 85 -1.90 -9.29 -8.64
N HIS A 86 -1.82 -8.68 -9.82
CA HIS A 86 -1.19 -9.30 -10.99
C HIS A 86 0.29 -9.71 -10.78
N LYS A 87 0.94 -9.13 -9.79
CA LYS A 87 2.34 -9.44 -9.42
C LYS A 87 2.45 -10.19 -8.09
N HIS A 88 1.32 -10.60 -7.50
CA HIS A 88 1.25 -11.19 -6.16
C HIS A 88 1.98 -10.36 -5.09
N ILE A 89 1.80 -9.04 -5.13
CA ILE A 89 2.39 -8.11 -4.18
C ILE A 89 1.34 -7.68 -3.17
N SER A 90 1.64 -7.81 -1.88
CA SER A 90 0.86 -7.23 -0.78
C SER A 90 1.56 -6.00 -0.21
N HIS A 91 0.79 -5.03 0.28
CA HIS A 91 1.32 -3.83 0.93
C HIS A 91 1.84 -4.15 2.34
N GLY A 92 1.14 -5.02 3.07
CA GLY A 92 1.51 -5.43 4.42
C GLY A 92 1.04 -4.48 5.52
N ASP A 93 0.77 -3.21 5.20
CA ASP A 93 0.16 -2.21 6.08
C ASP A 93 -0.74 -1.24 5.31
N LEU A 94 -1.71 -1.78 4.54
CA LEU A 94 -2.61 -0.98 3.72
C LEU A 94 -3.62 -0.22 4.59
N LYS A 95 -3.27 1.01 4.93
CA LYS A 95 -4.14 1.98 5.62
C LYS A 95 -4.41 3.16 4.70
N ALA A 96 -5.55 3.82 4.88
CA ALA A 96 -5.86 5.03 4.12
C ALA A 96 -4.89 6.20 4.43
N THR A 97 -4.20 6.17 5.57
CA THR A 97 -3.10 7.10 5.88
C THR A 97 -1.81 6.81 5.11
N ASN A 98 -1.65 5.60 4.57
CA ASN A 98 -0.49 5.20 3.77
C ASN A 98 -0.73 5.38 2.26
N ILE A 99 -1.78 6.12 1.90
CA ILE A 99 -2.12 6.54 0.56
C ILE A 99 -2.27 8.05 0.58
N LEU A 100 -1.38 8.78 -0.11
CA LEU A 100 -1.50 10.22 -0.30
C LEU A 100 -2.26 10.49 -1.58
N LEU A 101 -3.12 11.49 -1.57
CA LEU A 101 -3.78 12.03 -2.76
C LEU A 101 -3.02 13.28 -3.19
N SER A 102 -2.35 13.19 -4.33
CA SER A 102 -1.68 14.31 -4.99
C SER A 102 -2.50 14.77 -6.19
N ASP A 103 -2.08 15.86 -6.84
CA ASP A 103 -2.70 16.36 -8.08
C ASP A 103 -2.67 15.33 -9.21
N GLN A 104 -1.79 14.32 -9.13
CA GLN A 104 -1.66 13.25 -10.13
C GLN A 104 -2.32 11.93 -9.70
N GLY A 105 -3.12 11.96 -8.64
CA GLY A 105 -3.81 10.78 -8.12
C GLY A 105 -3.15 10.15 -6.90
N PRO A 106 -3.57 8.92 -6.53
CA PRO A 106 -3.10 8.24 -5.33
C PRO A 106 -1.63 7.83 -5.42
N VAL A 107 -0.88 8.09 -4.35
CA VAL A 107 0.53 7.76 -4.17
C VAL A 107 0.68 6.84 -2.98
N LEU A 108 1.24 5.65 -3.16
CA LEU A 108 1.53 4.74 -2.05
C LEU A 108 2.78 5.18 -1.29
N ILE A 109 2.70 5.16 0.03
CA ILE A 109 3.82 5.42 0.94
C ILE A 109 3.95 4.29 1.97
N ASP A 110 5.04 4.30 2.75
CA ASP A 110 5.33 3.30 3.79
C ASP A 110 5.42 1.87 3.23
N LEU A 111 6.34 1.66 2.29
CA LEU A 111 6.52 0.43 1.55
C LEU A 111 7.34 -0.65 2.29
N ASP A 112 7.70 -0.42 3.55
CA ASP A 112 8.66 -1.24 4.29
C ASP A 112 8.14 -2.66 4.60
N ALA A 113 6.83 -2.81 4.71
CA ALA A 113 6.15 -4.09 4.96
C ALA A 113 5.75 -4.85 3.69
N MET A 114 5.96 -4.27 2.50
CA MET A 114 5.56 -4.89 1.23
C MET A 114 6.25 -6.22 1.00
N ARG A 115 5.55 -7.12 0.32
CA ARG A 115 6.07 -8.45 -0.03
C ARG A 115 5.54 -8.90 -1.38
N GLN A 116 6.42 -9.56 -2.15
CA GLN A 116 6.01 -10.35 -3.30
C GLN A 116 5.91 -11.82 -2.88
N HIS A 117 4.79 -12.44 -3.20
CA HIS A 117 4.46 -13.81 -2.81
C HIS A 117 4.75 -14.77 -3.97
N LYS A 118 5.24 -15.98 -3.64
CA LYS A 118 5.57 -16.99 -4.64
C LYS A 118 4.36 -17.75 -5.15
N THR A 119 3.29 -17.81 -4.33
CA THR A 119 2.07 -18.56 -4.66
C THR A 119 0.84 -17.68 -4.49
N GLU A 120 -0.19 -17.96 -5.29
CA GLU A 120 -1.50 -17.31 -5.17
C GLU A 120 -2.07 -17.43 -3.76
N SER A 121 -1.98 -18.61 -3.14
CA SER A 121 -2.52 -18.85 -1.80
C SER A 121 -1.89 -17.95 -0.74
N THR A 122 -0.56 -17.79 -0.75
CA THR A 122 0.13 -16.90 0.21
C THR A 122 -0.16 -15.42 -0.08
N TYR A 123 -0.34 -15.06 -1.33
CA TYR A 123 -0.78 -13.72 -1.71
C TYR A 123 -2.20 -13.44 -1.21
N GLN A 124 -3.15 -14.34 -1.45
CA GLN A 124 -4.56 -14.15 -1.05
C GLN A 124 -4.70 -13.96 0.47
N GLN A 125 -3.95 -14.72 1.27
CA GLN A 125 -3.93 -14.53 2.73
C GLN A 125 -3.43 -13.13 3.14
N ALA A 126 -2.38 -12.64 2.48
CA ALA A 126 -1.84 -11.32 2.74
C ALA A 126 -2.76 -10.21 2.23
N ALA A 127 -3.31 -10.36 1.02
CA ALA A 127 -4.25 -9.41 0.43
C ALA A 127 -5.53 -9.28 1.27
N ARG A 128 -6.07 -10.37 1.80
CA ARG A 128 -7.21 -10.32 2.73
C ARG A 128 -6.91 -9.46 3.96
N LYS A 129 -5.71 -9.57 4.52
CA LYS A 129 -5.28 -8.72 5.66
C LYS A 129 -5.19 -7.25 5.28
N ASP A 130 -4.67 -6.95 4.10
CA ASP A 130 -4.57 -5.60 3.57
C ASP A 130 -5.95 -4.99 3.33
N ILE A 131 -6.85 -5.71 2.66
CA ILE A 131 -8.22 -5.27 2.41
C ILE A 131 -8.98 -5.02 3.73
N ASN A 132 -8.90 -5.95 4.68
CA ASN A 132 -9.55 -5.80 5.98
C ASN A 132 -9.01 -4.58 6.76
N ARG A 133 -7.70 -4.30 6.64
CA ARG A 133 -7.10 -3.13 7.26
C ARG A 133 -7.57 -1.84 6.60
N PHE A 134 -7.65 -1.83 5.28
CA PHE A 134 -8.19 -0.68 4.53
C PHE A 134 -9.65 -0.42 4.86
N LEU A 135 -10.51 -1.45 4.87
CA LEU A 135 -11.94 -1.30 5.20
C LEU A 135 -12.17 -0.82 6.64
N ARG A 136 -11.29 -1.16 7.59
CA ARG A 136 -11.38 -0.68 8.97
C ARG A 136 -11.28 0.83 9.11
N ASN A 137 -10.64 1.54 8.18
CA ASN A 137 -10.59 3.00 8.21
C ASN A 137 -11.97 3.65 8.04
N TRP A 138 -12.94 2.91 7.48
CA TRP A 138 -14.25 3.39 7.08
C TRP A 138 -15.40 2.86 7.96
N GLN A 139 -15.11 2.17 9.07
CA GLN A 139 -16.14 1.53 9.90
C GLN A 139 -17.19 2.54 10.41
N ASP A 140 -16.75 3.74 10.74
CA ASP A 140 -17.63 4.83 11.24
C ASP A 140 -18.22 5.70 10.12
N TYR A 141 -17.99 5.33 8.84
CA TYR A 141 -18.41 6.06 7.65
C TYR A 141 -19.16 5.13 6.70
N PRO A 142 -20.49 4.92 6.91
CA PRO A 142 -21.25 3.90 6.18
C PRO A 142 -21.19 4.03 4.66
N VAL A 143 -21.25 5.26 4.13
CA VAL A 143 -21.18 5.51 2.68
C VAL A 143 -19.81 5.11 2.13
N LEU A 144 -18.72 5.53 2.78
CA LEU A 144 -17.36 5.15 2.37
C LEU A 144 -17.14 3.65 2.43
N LEU A 145 -17.61 3.01 3.50
CA LEU A 145 -17.50 1.56 3.67
C LEU A 145 -18.27 0.80 2.59
N ALA A 146 -19.50 1.22 2.30
CA ALA A 146 -20.33 0.58 1.28
C ALA A 146 -19.70 0.72 -0.11
N THR A 147 -19.27 1.93 -0.48
CA THR A 147 -18.61 2.20 -1.77
C THR A 147 -17.30 1.43 -1.90
N ALA A 148 -16.46 1.41 -0.86
CA ALA A 148 -15.21 0.65 -0.89
C ALA A 148 -15.45 -0.85 -1.05
N ARG A 149 -16.43 -1.43 -0.32
CA ARG A 149 -16.81 -2.84 -0.47
C ARG A 149 -17.33 -3.16 -1.86
N GLN A 150 -18.20 -2.33 -2.41
CA GLN A 150 -18.76 -2.50 -3.75
C GLN A 150 -17.64 -2.54 -4.80
N LEU A 151 -16.74 -1.56 -4.80
CA LEU A 151 -15.66 -1.47 -5.77
C LEU A 151 -14.65 -2.63 -5.64
N LEU A 152 -14.29 -2.99 -4.41
CA LEU A 152 -13.39 -4.13 -4.15
C LEU A 152 -14.03 -5.46 -4.58
N SER A 153 -15.30 -5.69 -4.22
CA SER A 153 -16.04 -6.91 -4.57
C SER A 153 -16.21 -7.04 -6.08
N ALA A 154 -16.50 -5.95 -6.79
CA ALA A 154 -16.59 -5.93 -8.26
C ALA A 154 -15.28 -6.37 -8.94
N GLN A 155 -14.14 -6.20 -8.27
CA GLN A 155 -12.84 -6.68 -8.73
C GLN A 155 -12.45 -8.04 -8.13
N GLY A 156 -13.36 -8.72 -7.40
CA GLY A 156 -13.11 -10.04 -6.81
C GLY A 156 -12.16 -10.03 -5.61
N PHE A 157 -12.03 -8.91 -4.90
CA PHE A 157 -11.33 -8.89 -3.61
C PHE A 157 -12.25 -9.37 -2.48
N PRO A 158 -11.71 -10.08 -1.46
CA PRO A 158 -12.48 -10.52 -0.32
C PRO A 158 -12.87 -9.32 0.56
N THR A 159 -14.16 -9.10 0.76
CA THR A 159 -14.70 -7.97 1.53
C THR A 159 -15.45 -8.39 2.80
N ASP A 160 -15.53 -9.70 3.04
CA ASP A 160 -16.16 -10.25 4.23
C ASP A 160 -15.35 -9.92 5.48
N PRO A 161 -16.01 -9.64 6.62
CA PRO A 161 -15.31 -9.49 7.88
C PRO A 161 -14.53 -10.77 8.20
N PRO A 162 -13.39 -10.69 8.89
CA PRO A 162 -12.70 -11.88 9.37
C PRO A 162 -13.64 -12.66 10.28
N SER A 163 -13.84 -13.94 9.96
CA SER A 163 -14.51 -14.91 10.82
C SER A 163 -13.77 -15.07 12.14
#